data_cd1c7368666c1ea592adde747739c1d4
#
_entry.id   cd1c7368666c1ea592adde747739c1d4
#
_cell.length_a   1.000
_cell.length_b   1.000
_cell.length_c   1.000
_cell.angle_alpha   90.00
_cell.angle_beta   90.00
_cell.angle_gamma   90.00
#
_symmetry.space_group_name_H-M   'P 1'
#
loop_
_entity.id
_entity.type
_entity.pdbx_description
1 polymer ?
#
loop_
_entity_poly.entity_id
_entity_poly.type
_entity_poly.pdbx_seq_one_letter_code
_entity_poly.pdbx_strand_id
1 'polypeptide(L)'
;MIKVENLCKSFRTEDVETIALNNVSFTVEDGEFVAIMGPSGCGKSTLLNILGLLDNPTSGKYFLGNHEVANLKEKERTDVRKGEIGFVFQSFNLIDELNVEENIELPLTYLNIPKAERKAKVQAIMKRMAISHRAKHFPHQLSGGQQQRVAIARAVVFGPKLILADEPTGNLDSKNGAEVMHLLTELNHEGTTIVMVTHNEHDAKIAHRTIRLFDGQIVETEGNQ
;
A
#
# COMPACT_ATOMS: atom_id res chain seq x y z
N MET A 1 -13.82 -4.05 5.52
CA MET A 1 -13.16 -3.06 4.62
C MET A 1 -13.04 -3.53 3.18
N ILE A 2 -12.40 -4.65 2.91
CA ILE A 2 -12.22 -5.24 1.58
C ILE A 2 -12.98 -6.56 1.48
N LYS A 3 -13.68 -6.80 0.37
CA LYS A 3 -14.27 -8.10 0.04
C LYS A 3 -13.98 -8.41 -1.43
N VAL A 4 -13.33 -9.53 -1.65
CA VAL A 4 -12.96 -10.04 -2.98
C VAL A 4 -13.66 -11.38 -3.19
N GLU A 5 -14.34 -11.56 -4.32
CA GLU A 5 -15.06 -12.77 -4.67
C GLU A 5 -14.69 -13.25 -6.08
N ASN A 6 -14.12 -14.44 -6.16
CA ASN A 6 -13.78 -15.14 -7.41
C ASN A 6 -12.96 -14.27 -8.36
N LEU A 7 -12.01 -13.47 -7.84
CA LEU A 7 -11.23 -12.51 -8.61
C LEU A 7 -10.27 -13.24 -9.52
N CYS A 8 -10.32 -12.91 -10.80
CA CYS A 8 -9.37 -13.40 -11.79
C CYS A 8 -8.69 -12.24 -12.50
N LYS A 9 -7.42 -12.44 -12.87
CA LYS A 9 -6.67 -11.53 -13.73
C LYS A 9 -5.85 -12.32 -14.73
N SER A 10 -6.09 -12.08 -16.00
CA SER A 10 -5.23 -12.55 -17.09
C SER A 10 -4.66 -11.38 -17.87
N PHE A 11 -3.43 -11.57 -18.36
CA PHE A 11 -2.77 -10.68 -19.30
C PHE A 11 -2.66 -11.43 -20.62
N ARG A 12 -3.14 -10.82 -21.70
CA ARG A 12 -3.13 -11.42 -23.01
C ARG A 12 -2.26 -10.60 -23.96
N THR A 13 -1.27 -11.26 -24.53
CA THR A 13 -0.54 -10.80 -25.72
C THR A 13 -1.08 -11.50 -26.95
N GLU A 14 -0.56 -11.18 -28.14
CA GLU A 14 -1.04 -11.82 -29.39
C GLU A 14 -0.93 -13.35 -29.37
N ASP A 15 0.12 -13.89 -28.70
CA ASP A 15 0.44 -15.32 -28.73
C ASP A 15 0.29 -16.05 -27.38
N VAL A 16 0.19 -15.31 -26.26
CA VAL A 16 0.22 -15.93 -24.92
C VAL A 16 -0.80 -15.28 -23.97
N GLU A 17 -1.55 -16.12 -23.28
CA GLU A 17 -2.35 -15.71 -22.12
C GLU A 17 -1.67 -16.17 -20.82
N THR A 18 -1.39 -15.21 -19.94
CA THR A 18 -0.82 -15.48 -18.62
C THR A 18 -1.87 -15.19 -17.56
N ILE A 19 -2.25 -16.19 -16.79
CA ILE A 19 -3.17 -16.05 -15.67
C ILE A 19 -2.34 -15.64 -14.44
N ALA A 20 -2.53 -14.41 -13.98
CA ALA A 20 -1.85 -13.89 -12.81
C ALA A 20 -2.63 -14.11 -11.51
N LEU A 21 -3.97 -14.11 -11.59
CA LEU A 21 -4.87 -14.43 -10.47
C LEU A 21 -5.98 -15.35 -10.98
N ASN A 22 -6.28 -16.39 -10.20
CA ASN A 22 -7.25 -17.40 -10.54
C ASN A 22 -8.17 -17.70 -9.36
N ASN A 23 -9.40 -17.19 -9.43
CA ASN A 23 -10.46 -17.44 -8.46
C ASN A 23 -10.10 -17.08 -7.00
N VAL A 24 -9.47 -15.91 -6.80
CA VAL A 24 -9.07 -15.40 -5.50
C VAL A 24 -10.27 -14.85 -4.75
N SER A 25 -10.50 -15.32 -3.51
CA SER A 25 -11.59 -14.84 -2.65
C SER A 25 -11.10 -14.68 -1.22
N PHE A 26 -11.30 -13.50 -0.64
CA PHE A 26 -10.98 -13.19 0.78
C PHE A 26 -11.67 -11.89 1.21
N THR A 27 -11.66 -11.66 2.51
CA THR A 27 -12.11 -10.40 3.12
C THR A 27 -10.99 -9.79 3.94
N VAL A 28 -11.03 -8.47 4.14
CA VAL A 28 -10.21 -7.76 5.14
C VAL A 28 -11.15 -6.84 5.91
N GLU A 29 -11.15 -6.96 7.23
CA GLU A 29 -12.01 -6.15 8.10
C GLU A 29 -11.43 -4.74 8.30
N ASP A 30 -12.27 -3.82 8.77
CA ASP A 30 -11.81 -2.48 9.13
C ASP A 30 -10.80 -2.56 10.29
N GLY A 31 -9.66 -1.89 10.16
CA GLY A 31 -8.57 -1.92 11.16
C GLY A 31 -7.76 -3.23 11.18
N GLU A 32 -8.01 -4.16 10.28
CA GLU A 32 -7.21 -5.38 10.18
C GLU A 32 -5.85 -5.12 9.51
N PHE A 33 -4.79 -5.75 10.01
CA PHE A 33 -3.50 -5.82 9.35
C PHE A 33 -3.33 -7.22 8.74
N VAL A 34 -3.30 -7.31 7.43
CA VAL A 34 -3.17 -8.57 6.67
C VAL A 34 -1.86 -8.60 5.92
N ALA A 35 -1.12 -9.70 6.03
CA ALA A 35 0.03 -9.98 5.17
C ALA A 35 -0.36 -10.92 4.03
N ILE A 36 0.11 -10.65 2.82
CA ILE A 36 0.00 -11.53 1.65
C ILE A 36 1.40 -12.03 1.31
N MET A 37 1.59 -13.33 1.40
CA MET A 37 2.86 -14.01 1.14
C MET A 37 2.78 -14.94 -0.06
N GLY A 38 3.92 -15.27 -0.63
CA GLY A 38 4.07 -16.26 -1.69
C GLY A 38 5.35 -16.04 -2.51
N PRO A 39 5.71 -17.01 -3.36
CA PRO A 39 6.92 -16.92 -4.17
C PRO A 39 6.88 -15.76 -5.17
N SER A 40 8.03 -15.40 -5.73
CA SER A 40 8.09 -14.40 -6.79
C SER A 40 7.25 -14.84 -7.99
N GLY A 41 6.51 -13.90 -8.60
CA GLY A 41 5.67 -14.17 -9.76
C GLY A 41 4.30 -14.81 -9.46
N CYS A 42 3.95 -15.14 -8.22
CA CYS A 42 2.67 -15.79 -7.89
C CYS A 42 1.44 -14.87 -7.94
N GLY A 43 1.57 -13.59 -8.33
CA GLY A 43 0.43 -12.67 -8.49
C GLY A 43 0.26 -11.63 -7.37
N LYS A 44 1.14 -11.54 -6.37
CA LYS A 44 1.01 -10.61 -5.22
C LYS A 44 0.89 -9.14 -5.64
N SER A 45 1.82 -8.64 -6.44
CA SER A 45 1.79 -7.24 -6.89
C SER A 45 0.60 -6.97 -7.83
N THR A 46 0.17 -7.97 -8.62
CA THR A 46 -1.05 -7.87 -9.42
C THR A 46 -2.28 -7.72 -8.51
N LEU A 47 -2.37 -8.53 -7.47
CA LEU A 47 -3.45 -8.42 -6.49
C LEU A 47 -3.42 -7.06 -5.80
N LEU A 48 -2.24 -6.61 -5.34
CA LEU A 48 -2.09 -5.30 -4.68
C LEU A 48 -2.49 -4.15 -5.61
N ASN A 49 -2.15 -4.21 -6.90
CA ASN A 49 -2.54 -3.20 -7.88
C ASN A 49 -4.06 -3.14 -8.08
N ILE A 50 -4.75 -4.30 -8.09
CA ILE A 50 -6.21 -4.33 -8.17
C ILE A 50 -6.83 -3.79 -6.89
N LEU A 51 -6.36 -4.19 -5.72
CA LEU A 51 -6.82 -3.67 -4.43
C LEU A 51 -6.61 -2.15 -4.33
N GLY A 52 -5.53 -1.66 -4.91
CA GLY A 52 -5.21 -0.25 -4.99
C GLY A 52 -5.91 0.54 -6.09
N LEU A 53 -6.80 -0.10 -6.85
CA LEU A 53 -7.50 0.52 -7.98
C LEU A 53 -6.56 1.11 -9.04
N LEU A 54 -5.36 0.53 -9.17
CA LEU A 54 -4.38 0.85 -10.23
C LEU A 54 -4.66 0.05 -11.48
N ASP A 55 -5.27 -1.14 -11.34
CA ASP A 55 -5.67 -2.03 -12.43
C ASP A 55 -7.06 -2.62 -12.14
N ASN A 56 -7.72 -3.17 -13.17
CA ASN A 56 -8.99 -3.87 -13.05
C ASN A 56 -8.76 -5.38 -13.10
N PRO A 57 -9.58 -6.17 -12.39
CA PRO A 57 -9.64 -7.61 -12.62
C PRO A 57 -10.21 -7.92 -14.02
N THR A 58 -9.93 -9.11 -14.54
CA THR A 58 -10.56 -9.63 -15.77
C THR A 58 -11.99 -10.10 -15.48
N SER A 59 -12.22 -10.67 -14.29
CA SER A 59 -13.53 -11.09 -13.81
C SER A 59 -13.53 -11.21 -12.29
N GLY A 60 -14.71 -11.46 -11.71
CA GLY A 60 -14.93 -11.50 -10.27
C GLY A 60 -15.43 -10.18 -9.72
N LYS A 61 -15.54 -10.07 -8.40
CA LYS A 61 -16.04 -8.88 -7.72
C LYS A 61 -15.04 -8.37 -6.70
N TYR A 62 -14.96 -7.07 -6.60
CA TYR A 62 -14.18 -6.38 -5.57
C TYR A 62 -15.02 -5.26 -4.96
N PHE A 63 -15.22 -5.34 -3.65
CA PHE A 63 -15.90 -4.33 -2.86
C PHE A 63 -14.91 -3.62 -1.95
N LEU A 64 -14.90 -2.30 -1.98
CA LEU A 64 -14.22 -1.44 -1.03
C LEU A 64 -15.29 -0.74 -0.18
N GLY A 65 -15.37 -1.10 1.11
CA GLY A 65 -16.53 -0.79 1.92
C GLY A 65 -17.80 -1.43 1.33
N ASN A 66 -18.82 -0.60 1.09
CA ASN A 66 -20.08 -1.04 0.51
C ASN A 66 -20.17 -0.83 -1.01
N HIS A 67 -19.09 -0.40 -1.66
CA HIS A 67 -19.08 -0.07 -3.08
C HIS A 67 -18.37 -1.15 -3.89
N GLU A 68 -19.05 -1.68 -4.93
CA GLU A 68 -18.40 -2.55 -5.91
C GLU A 68 -17.52 -1.69 -6.82
N VAL A 69 -16.21 -2.03 -6.87
CA VAL A 69 -15.20 -1.22 -7.55
C VAL A 69 -14.48 -1.96 -8.68
N ALA A 70 -14.83 -3.24 -8.92
CA ALA A 70 -14.16 -4.09 -9.91
C ALA A 70 -14.22 -3.54 -11.34
N ASN A 71 -15.34 -2.90 -11.71
CA ASN A 71 -15.63 -2.47 -13.08
C ASN A 71 -15.60 -0.95 -13.26
N LEU A 72 -15.02 -0.20 -12.31
CA LEU A 72 -14.92 1.25 -12.41
C LEU A 72 -14.03 1.67 -13.57
N LYS A 73 -14.41 2.76 -14.24
CA LYS A 73 -13.58 3.43 -15.25
C LYS A 73 -12.38 4.13 -14.57
N GLU A 74 -11.34 4.40 -15.33
CA GLU A 74 -10.10 5.04 -14.86
C GLU A 74 -10.35 6.28 -13.98
N LYS A 75 -11.23 7.18 -14.42
CA LYS A 75 -11.57 8.39 -13.67
C LYS A 75 -12.23 8.05 -12.33
N GLU A 76 -13.18 7.15 -12.32
CA GLU A 76 -13.91 6.72 -11.12
C GLU A 76 -12.96 6.03 -10.12
N ARG A 77 -12.07 5.14 -10.60
CA ARG A 77 -11.01 4.53 -9.79
C ARG A 77 -10.10 5.58 -9.16
N THR A 78 -9.70 6.58 -9.94
CA THR A 78 -8.86 7.69 -9.45
C THR A 78 -9.57 8.48 -8.37
N ASP A 79 -10.86 8.75 -8.52
CA ASP A 79 -11.64 9.50 -7.54
C ASP A 79 -11.85 8.72 -6.24
N VAL A 80 -12.08 7.40 -6.31
CA VAL A 80 -12.17 6.52 -5.12
C VAL A 80 -10.80 6.39 -4.44
N ARG A 81 -9.71 6.22 -5.20
CA ARG A 81 -8.36 6.07 -4.66
C ARG A 81 -7.89 7.32 -3.90
N LYS A 82 -8.27 8.51 -4.40
CA LYS A 82 -7.95 9.78 -3.75
C LYS A 82 -8.57 9.84 -2.35
N GLY A 83 -7.73 10.02 -1.34
CA GLY A 83 -8.16 10.20 0.05
C GLY A 83 -8.56 8.92 0.80
N GLU A 84 -8.68 7.77 0.13
CA GLU A 84 -9.03 6.50 0.77
C GLU A 84 -7.84 5.55 0.89
N ILE A 85 -6.92 5.54 -0.10
CA ILE A 85 -5.85 4.53 -0.21
C ILE A 85 -4.48 5.20 -0.20
N GLY A 86 -3.63 4.84 0.76
CA GLY A 86 -2.22 5.17 0.82
C GLY A 86 -1.36 4.03 0.27
N PHE A 87 -0.30 4.37 -0.47
CA PHE A 87 0.63 3.38 -1.02
C PHE A 87 2.03 3.55 -0.44
N VAL A 88 2.62 2.43 -0.03
CA VAL A 88 4.01 2.32 0.39
C VAL A 88 4.69 1.27 -0.50
N PHE A 89 5.73 1.66 -1.23
CA PHE A 89 6.42 0.80 -2.19
C PHE A 89 7.83 0.44 -1.70
N GLN A 90 8.33 -0.70 -2.14
CA GLN A 90 9.70 -1.15 -1.89
C GLN A 90 10.74 -0.15 -2.39
N SER A 91 10.52 0.43 -3.57
CA SER A 91 11.43 1.41 -4.19
C SER A 91 11.15 2.87 -3.79
N PHE A 92 10.38 3.08 -2.70
CA PHE A 92 9.98 4.38 -2.17
C PHE A 92 9.12 5.22 -3.12
N ASN A 93 9.38 5.19 -4.41
CA ASN A 93 8.70 5.94 -5.49
C ASN A 93 8.55 7.44 -5.17
N LEU A 94 9.61 8.03 -4.62
CA LEU A 94 9.67 9.46 -4.42
C LEU A 94 9.94 10.17 -5.75
N ILE A 95 9.48 11.40 -5.88
CA ILE A 95 9.74 12.24 -7.03
C ILE A 95 11.06 12.96 -6.78
N ASP A 96 12.07 12.70 -7.62
CA ASP A 96 13.45 13.16 -7.41
C ASP A 96 13.60 14.67 -7.52
N GLU A 97 12.73 15.32 -8.28
CA GLU A 97 12.69 16.78 -8.48
C GLU A 97 12.01 17.53 -7.32
N LEU A 98 11.36 16.81 -6.42
CA LEU A 98 10.69 17.35 -5.24
C LEU A 98 11.50 17.07 -3.97
N ASN A 99 11.58 18.05 -3.08
CA ASN A 99 12.15 17.84 -1.76
C ASN A 99 11.19 17.01 -0.86
N VAL A 100 11.62 16.69 0.36
CA VAL A 100 10.85 15.89 1.33
C VAL A 100 9.48 16.51 1.60
N GLU A 101 9.43 17.81 1.91
CA GLU A 101 8.18 18.51 2.21
C GLU A 101 7.21 18.49 1.03
N GLU A 102 7.72 18.70 -0.19
CA GLU A 102 6.94 18.70 -1.42
C GLU A 102 6.42 17.30 -1.79
N ASN A 103 7.24 16.25 -1.63
CA ASN A 103 6.81 14.86 -1.83
C ASN A 103 5.63 14.50 -0.90
N ILE A 104 5.71 14.92 0.37
CA ILE A 104 4.66 14.65 1.36
C ILE A 104 3.41 15.50 1.10
N GLU A 105 3.57 16.75 0.63
CA GLU A 105 2.45 17.66 0.35
C GLU A 105 1.63 17.23 -0.88
N LEU A 106 2.23 16.50 -1.81
CA LEU A 106 1.64 16.20 -3.11
C LEU A 106 0.22 15.61 -3.07
N PRO A 107 -0.09 14.57 -2.26
CA PRO A 107 -1.46 14.03 -2.16
C PRO A 107 -2.48 15.07 -1.71
N LEU A 108 -2.11 15.94 -0.78
CA LEU A 108 -2.99 16.99 -0.26
C LEU A 108 -3.33 18.04 -1.32
N THR A 109 -2.42 18.26 -2.28
CA THR A 109 -2.65 19.15 -3.42
C THR A 109 -3.72 18.57 -4.35
N TYR A 110 -3.67 17.27 -4.64
CA TYR A 110 -4.69 16.58 -5.45
C TYR A 110 -6.06 16.53 -4.76
N LEU A 111 -6.10 16.59 -3.43
CA LEU A 111 -7.34 16.67 -2.65
C LEU A 111 -7.88 18.11 -2.53
N ASN A 112 -7.24 19.09 -3.18
CA ASN A 112 -7.61 20.50 -3.13
C ASN A 112 -7.65 21.08 -1.70
N ILE A 113 -6.84 20.56 -0.78
CA ILE A 113 -6.75 21.08 0.59
C ILE A 113 -6.08 22.45 0.58
N PRO A 114 -6.60 23.45 1.32
CA PRO A 114 -6.03 24.80 1.35
C PRO A 114 -4.56 24.81 1.79
N LYS A 115 -3.74 25.68 1.20
CA LYS A 115 -2.28 25.74 1.41
C LYS A 115 -1.87 25.82 2.89
N ALA A 116 -2.59 26.60 3.69
CA ALA A 116 -2.28 26.73 5.12
C ALA A 116 -2.48 25.41 5.88
N GLU A 117 -3.56 24.68 5.57
CA GLU A 117 -3.86 23.37 6.15
C GLU A 117 -2.86 22.31 5.67
N ARG A 118 -2.51 22.29 4.37
CA ARG A 118 -1.47 21.38 3.84
C ARG A 118 -0.18 21.54 4.62
N LYS A 119 0.29 22.77 4.79
CA LYS A 119 1.53 23.07 5.52
C LYS A 119 1.49 22.52 6.96
N ALA A 120 0.38 22.73 7.66
CA ALA A 120 0.21 22.22 9.02
C ALA A 120 0.26 20.68 9.07
N LYS A 121 -0.47 20.00 8.17
CA LYS A 121 -0.48 18.53 8.07
C LYS A 121 0.91 17.98 7.74
N VAL A 122 1.62 18.56 6.77
CA VAL A 122 2.97 18.15 6.38
C VAL A 122 3.95 18.32 7.53
N GLN A 123 3.92 19.43 8.24
CA GLN A 123 4.78 19.63 9.42
C GLN A 123 4.51 18.61 10.53
N ALA A 124 3.23 18.34 10.81
CA ALA A 124 2.83 17.37 11.82
C ALA A 124 3.33 15.95 11.47
N ILE A 125 3.13 15.51 10.23
CA ILE A 125 3.55 14.17 9.81
C ILE A 125 5.08 14.04 9.74
N MET A 126 5.80 15.06 9.27
CA MET A 126 7.26 15.06 9.29
C MET A 126 7.83 14.94 10.71
N LYS A 127 7.20 15.61 11.69
CA LYS A 127 7.58 15.48 13.09
C LYS A 127 7.34 14.06 13.59
N ARG A 128 6.17 13.48 13.31
CA ARG A 128 5.82 12.11 13.68
C ARG A 128 6.82 11.09 13.10
N MET A 129 7.22 11.26 11.85
CA MET A 129 8.17 10.37 11.15
C MET A 129 9.64 10.68 11.48
N ALA A 130 9.91 11.63 12.40
CA ALA A 130 11.25 12.06 12.79
C ALA A 130 12.15 12.53 11.61
N ILE A 131 11.54 13.16 10.58
CA ILE A 131 12.24 13.62 9.36
C ILE A 131 12.17 15.14 9.15
N SER A 132 11.69 15.92 10.13
CA SER A 132 11.57 17.39 10.01
C SER A 132 12.89 18.09 9.66
N HIS A 133 14.00 17.56 10.14
CA HIS A 133 15.34 18.09 9.87
C HIS A 133 15.80 17.89 8.41
N ARG A 134 15.06 17.10 7.62
CA ARG A 134 15.30 16.80 6.22
C ARG A 134 14.30 17.48 5.26
N ALA A 135 13.43 18.36 5.75
CA ALA A 135 12.32 18.96 4.98
C ALA A 135 12.73 19.48 3.59
N LYS A 136 13.89 20.10 3.47
CA LYS A 136 14.39 20.69 2.21
C LYS A 136 15.41 19.81 1.46
N HIS A 137 15.65 18.59 1.92
CA HIS A 137 16.51 17.64 1.21
C HIS A 137 15.74 16.95 0.09
N PHE A 138 16.45 16.55 -0.94
CA PHE A 138 15.92 15.77 -2.07
C PHE A 138 16.14 14.27 -1.84
N PRO A 139 15.39 13.37 -2.51
CA PRO A 139 15.48 11.92 -2.30
C PRO A 139 16.91 11.37 -2.34
N HIS A 140 17.72 11.79 -3.32
CA HIS A 140 19.12 11.36 -3.47
C HIS A 140 20.05 11.76 -2.32
N GLN A 141 19.61 12.65 -1.43
CA GLN A 141 20.37 13.09 -0.25
C GLN A 141 19.98 12.33 1.03
N LEU A 142 19.08 11.36 0.92
CA LEU A 142 18.51 10.61 2.03
C LEU A 142 19.02 9.17 2.05
N SER A 143 19.18 8.59 3.24
CA SER A 143 19.33 7.14 3.39
C SER A 143 18.05 6.40 3.00
N GLY A 144 18.15 5.10 2.67
CA GLY A 144 16.97 4.28 2.34
C GLY A 144 15.90 4.32 3.42
N GLY A 145 16.26 4.21 4.70
CA GLY A 145 15.31 4.33 5.81
C GLY A 145 14.64 5.71 5.89
N GLN A 146 15.37 6.79 5.60
CA GLN A 146 14.78 8.13 5.53
C GLN A 146 13.83 8.27 4.33
N GLN A 147 14.20 7.73 3.16
CA GLN A 147 13.32 7.72 1.98
C GLN A 147 12.02 6.96 2.26
N GLN A 148 12.10 5.80 2.93
CA GLN A 148 10.91 5.03 3.29
C GLN A 148 10.01 5.77 4.29
N ARG A 149 10.59 6.47 5.28
CA ARG A 149 9.82 7.33 6.18
C ARG A 149 9.10 8.45 5.44
N VAL A 150 9.74 9.05 4.41
CA VAL A 150 9.08 10.04 3.52
C VAL A 150 7.95 9.40 2.73
N ALA A 151 8.17 8.20 2.17
CA ALA A 151 7.14 7.47 1.43
C ALA A 151 5.93 7.13 2.31
N ILE A 152 6.16 6.67 3.54
CA ILE A 152 5.08 6.43 4.53
C ILE A 152 4.39 7.75 4.89
N ALA A 153 5.14 8.81 5.19
CA ALA A 153 4.56 10.13 5.49
C ALA A 153 3.64 10.60 4.36
N ARG A 154 4.07 10.47 3.11
CA ARG A 154 3.28 10.80 1.91
C ARG A 154 2.01 9.93 1.84
N ALA A 155 2.12 8.65 2.14
CA ALA A 155 0.99 7.71 2.09
C ALA A 155 -0.08 8.01 3.15
N VAL A 156 0.30 8.60 4.31
CA VAL A 156 -0.63 8.76 5.44
C VAL A 156 -1.02 10.21 5.74
N VAL A 157 -0.40 11.21 5.12
CA VAL A 157 -0.61 12.65 5.43
C VAL A 157 -2.06 13.12 5.30
N PHE A 158 -2.85 12.45 4.47
CA PHE A 158 -4.27 12.76 4.25
C PHE A 158 -5.22 11.91 5.10
N GLY A 159 -4.71 10.96 5.90
CA GLY A 159 -5.51 10.09 6.77
C GLY A 159 -6.27 8.99 6.00
N PRO A 160 -5.59 8.14 5.20
CA PRO A 160 -6.25 7.07 4.46
C PRO A 160 -6.87 6.04 5.40
N LYS A 161 -7.95 5.38 4.95
CA LYS A 161 -8.53 4.23 5.65
C LYS A 161 -7.80 2.92 5.37
N LEU A 162 -7.14 2.84 4.21
CA LEU A 162 -6.41 1.67 3.75
C LEU A 162 -4.99 2.04 3.36
N ILE A 163 -4.01 1.30 3.85
CA ILE A 163 -2.63 1.34 3.38
C ILE A 163 -2.33 0.03 2.65
N LEU A 164 -1.80 0.15 1.44
CA LEU A 164 -1.28 -0.95 0.65
C LEU A 164 0.24 -0.83 0.63
N ALA A 165 0.92 -1.82 1.19
CA ALA A 165 2.37 -1.84 1.29
C ALA A 165 2.96 -2.99 0.46
N ASP A 166 3.76 -2.66 -0.55
CA ASP A 166 4.47 -3.63 -1.40
C ASP A 166 5.91 -3.75 -0.94
N GLU A 167 6.24 -4.83 -0.24
CA GLU A 167 7.56 -5.13 0.33
C GLU A 167 8.21 -3.92 1.05
N PRO A 168 7.56 -3.33 2.07
CA PRO A 168 7.95 -2.04 2.62
C PRO A 168 9.33 -2.01 3.26
N THR A 169 9.92 -3.16 3.54
CA THR A 169 11.24 -3.33 4.16
C THR A 169 12.29 -3.90 3.21
N GLY A 170 11.90 -4.30 1.99
CA GLY A 170 12.73 -5.08 1.08
C GLY A 170 14.06 -4.44 0.65
N ASN A 171 14.16 -3.10 0.68
CA ASN A 171 15.38 -2.36 0.34
C ASN A 171 16.07 -1.75 1.58
N LEU A 172 15.77 -2.25 2.77
CA LEU A 172 16.27 -1.70 4.03
C LEU A 172 17.14 -2.73 4.78
N ASP A 173 18.09 -2.22 5.55
CA ASP A 173 18.75 -3.03 6.57
C ASP A 173 17.77 -3.39 7.70
N SER A 174 18.14 -4.38 8.51
CA SER A 174 17.27 -4.93 9.57
C SER A 174 16.79 -3.88 10.58
N LYS A 175 17.63 -2.89 10.91
CA LYS A 175 17.27 -1.84 11.86
C LYS A 175 16.22 -0.90 11.28
N ASN A 176 16.47 -0.37 10.08
CA ASN A 176 15.51 0.50 9.40
C ASN A 176 14.22 -0.24 9.04
N GLY A 177 14.31 -1.54 8.67
CA GLY A 177 13.15 -2.40 8.44
C GLY A 177 12.27 -2.52 9.69
N ALA A 178 12.87 -2.81 10.86
CA ALA A 178 12.14 -2.90 12.12
C ALA A 178 11.45 -1.57 12.48
N GLU A 179 12.10 -0.43 12.26
CA GLU A 179 11.51 0.89 12.48
C GLU A 179 10.31 1.18 11.55
N VAL A 180 10.38 0.74 10.29
CA VAL A 180 9.27 0.84 9.33
C VAL A 180 8.10 -0.04 9.75
N MET A 181 8.35 -1.28 10.15
CA MET A 181 7.30 -2.18 10.64
C MET A 181 6.64 -1.65 11.91
N HIS A 182 7.41 -1.06 12.83
CA HIS A 182 6.86 -0.40 13.99
C HIS A 182 5.92 0.76 13.63
N LEU A 183 6.30 1.63 12.68
CA LEU A 183 5.44 2.70 12.19
C LEU A 183 4.13 2.19 11.57
N LEU A 184 4.19 1.12 10.78
CA LEU A 184 2.98 0.50 10.21
C LEU A 184 2.08 -0.08 11.30
N THR A 185 2.67 -0.72 12.32
CA THR A 185 1.92 -1.25 13.48
C THR A 185 1.24 -0.14 14.27
N GLU A 186 1.92 0.99 14.53
CA GLU A 186 1.31 2.15 15.18
C GLU A 186 0.12 2.70 14.40
N LEU A 187 0.25 2.84 13.07
CA LEU A 187 -0.83 3.29 12.18
C LEU A 187 -2.03 2.33 12.22
N ASN A 188 -1.77 1.04 12.28
CA ASN A 188 -2.81 0.02 12.40
C ASN A 188 -3.51 0.09 13.77
N HIS A 189 -2.79 0.23 14.86
CA HIS A 189 -3.37 0.41 16.20
C HIS A 189 -4.25 1.68 16.31
N GLU A 190 -4.01 2.68 15.46
CA GLU A 190 -4.85 3.87 15.34
C GLU A 190 -6.12 3.63 14.48
N GLY A 191 -6.31 2.41 13.97
CA GLY A 191 -7.49 1.99 13.23
C GLY A 191 -7.33 1.97 11.71
N THR A 192 -6.14 2.26 11.17
CA THR A 192 -5.89 2.15 9.72
C THR A 192 -5.81 0.68 9.31
N THR A 193 -6.57 0.29 8.29
CA THR A 193 -6.47 -1.05 7.67
C THR A 193 -5.19 -1.15 6.86
N ILE A 194 -4.45 -2.25 6.98
CA ILE A 194 -3.20 -2.45 6.23
C ILE A 194 -3.23 -3.79 5.50
N VAL A 195 -2.91 -3.76 4.21
CA VAL A 195 -2.61 -4.96 3.42
C VAL A 195 -1.16 -4.86 2.95
N MET A 196 -0.33 -5.76 3.41
CA MET A 196 1.10 -5.78 3.12
C MET A 196 1.45 -7.01 2.30
N VAL A 197 2.11 -6.81 1.17
CA VAL A 197 2.79 -7.90 0.46
C VAL A 197 4.21 -8.00 0.98
N THR A 198 4.64 -9.20 1.34
CA THR A 198 6.01 -9.47 1.76
C THR A 198 6.41 -10.91 1.47
N HIS A 199 7.71 -11.14 1.29
CA HIS A 199 8.31 -12.48 1.29
C HIS A 199 9.06 -12.78 2.61
N ASN A 200 9.09 -11.81 3.54
CA ASN A 200 9.75 -11.93 4.83
C ASN A 200 8.77 -12.49 5.87
N GLU A 201 9.04 -13.71 6.35
CA GLU A 201 8.22 -14.38 7.38
C GLU A 201 8.18 -13.63 8.71
N HIS A 202 9.25 -12.91 9.06
CA HIS A 202 9.29 -12.12 10.30
C HIS A 202 8.31 -10.94 10.21
N ASP A 203 8.29 -10.23 9.08
CA ASP A 203 7.39 -9.09 8.88
C ASP A 203 5.94 -9.56 8.78
N ALA A 204 5.68 -10.70 8.12
CA ALA A 204 4.35 -11.28 7.99
C ALA A 204 3.72 -11.63 9.35
N LYS A 205 4.53 -12.11 10.31
CA LYS A 205 4.07 -12.46 11.67
C LYS A 205 3.59 -11.25 12.49
N ILE A 206 3.92 -10.02 12.07
CA ILE A 206 3.45 -8.80 12.73
C ILE A 206 1.99 -8.51 12.38
N ALA A 207 1.53 -8.96 11.20
CA ALA A 207 0.14 -8.85 10.81
C ALA A 207 -0.77 -9.76 11.65
N HIS A 208 -2.06 -9.43 11.74
CA HIS A 208 -3.04 -10.27 12.46
C HIS A 208 -3.24 -11.61 11.76
N ARG A 209 -3.07 -11.64 10.43
CA ARG A 209 -3.31 -12.81 9.60
C ARG A 209 -2.43 -12.78 8.36
N THR A 210 -2.01 -13.97 7.92
CA THR A 210 -1.26 -14.18 6.69
C THR A 210 -2.11 -14.95 5.68
N ILE A 211 -2.19 -14.43 4.44
CA ILE A 211 -2.77 -15.10 3.28
C ILE A 211 -1.63 -15.59 2.40
N ARG A 212 -1.57 -16.89 2.14
CA ARG A 212 -0.56 -17.47 1.25
C ARG A 212 -1.09 -17.61 -0.16
N LEU A 213 -0.41 -16.94 -1.10
CA LEU A 213 -0.72 -16.97 -2.53
C LEU A 213 0.29 -17.86 -3.26
N PHE A 214 -0.19 -18.78 -4.08
CA PHE A 214 0.63 -19.65 -4.93
C PHE A 214 -0.03 -19.81 -6.30
N ASP A 215 0.71 -19.58 -7.39
CA ASP A 215 0.22 -19.66 -8.78
C ASP A 215 -1.13 -18.96 -9.00
N GLY A 216 -1.26 -17.74 -8.46
CA GLY A 216 -2.46 -16.93 -8.58
C GLY A 216 -3.65 -17.36 -7.73
N GLN A 217 -3.49 -18.32 -6.82
CA GLN A 217 -4.56 -18.84 -5.96
C GLN A 217 -4.20 -18.70 -4.47
N ILE A 218 -5.19 -18.51 -3.62
CA ILE A 218 -5.01 -18.60 -2.18
C ILE A 218 -4.97 -20.09 -1.80
N VAL A 219 -3.85 -20.52 -1.21
CA VAL A 219 -3.65 -21.90 -0.77
C VAL A 219 -3.84 -22.05 0.74
N GLU A 220 -3.65 -20.98 1.50
CA GLU A 220 -3.73 -21.01 2.97
C GLU A 220 -4.07 -19.63 3.52
N THR A 221 -4.74 -19.62 4.68
CA THR A 221 -4.98 -18.40 5.48
C THR A 221 -4.74 -18.77 6.94
N GLU A 222 -3.72 -18.17 7.55
CA GLU A 222 -3.30 -18.43 8.92
C GLU A 222 -3.54 -17.19 9.79
N GLY A 223 -4.15 -17.35 10.97
CA GLY A 223 -4.17 -16.32 12.01
C GLY A 223 -2.79 -16.26 12.68
N ASN A 224 -2.22 -15.09 12.78
CA ASN A 224 -1.00 -14.86 13.56
C ASN A 224 -1.44 -14.48 14.99
N GLN A 225 -0.99 -15.27 15.98
CA GLN A 225 -1.28 -15.00 17.41
C GLN A 225 -0.32 -13.99 17.98
#